data_4b8fd2482f9637ce244ef2700f6db5cc
#
_entry.id   4b8fd2482f9637ce244ef2700f6db5cc
#
_cell.length_a   1.000
_cell.length_b   1.000
_cell.length_c   1.000
_cell.angle_alpha   90.00
_cell.angle_beta   90.00
_cell.angle_gamma   90.00
#
_symmetry.space_group_name_H-M   'P 1'
#
loop_
_entity.id
_entity.type
_entity.pdbx_description
1 polymer ?
#
loop_
_entity_poly.entity_id
_entity_poly.type
_entity_poly.pdbx_seq_one_letter_code
_entity_poly.pdbx_strand_id
1 'polypeptide(L)'
;LAEARPRGGEKLIVRPTLGQQHVMSLATAPGAGSPQRFAAELLSVVVGDETGSRLFWELVDPGLVESADLGYQEFDGSGAWLTYICCDPADMPTNVARVETLFDDINRNGVTEPELRQAQNKVASRIVLRGERPMGRLGSLGGSWQYRQEYRPIAADLEDIASVTTADIRRLLAEHPLRLQSTAAVGPRESLS
;
A
#
# COMPACT_ATOMS: atom_id res chain seq x y z
N LEU A 1 8.26 -19.48 -10.58
CA LEU A 1 9.08 -18.27 -10.61
C LEU A 1 9.84 -18.12 -9.29
N ALA A 2 11.07 -17.59 -9.33
CA ALA A 2 11.82 -17.34 -8.11
C ALA A 2 11.20 -16.12 -7.40
N GLU A 3 11.03 -16.25 -6.08
CA GLU A 3 10.55 -15.15 -5.24
C GLU A 3 11.52 -13.97 -5.32
N ALA A 4 10.99 -12.77 -5.56
CA ALA A 4 11.80 -11.57 -5.61
C ALA A 4 12.33 -11.23 -4.21
N ARG A 5 13.66 -11.07 -4.09
CA ARG A 5 14.30 -10.65 -2.84
C ARG A 5 14.68 -9.18 -2.93
N PRO A 6 14.18 -8.32 -2.03
CA PRO A 6 14.55 -6.91 -2.02
C PRO A 6 16.03 -6.77 -1.65
N ARG A 7 16.73 -5.88 -2.34
CA ARG A 7 18.13 -5.58 -2.03
C ARG A 7 18.27 -4.57 -0.89
N GLY A 8 17.19 -3.82 -0.60
CA GLY A 8 17.24 -2.70 0.33
C GLY A 8 18.05 -1.52 -0.21
N GLY A 9 18.20 -0.49 0.62
CA GLY A 9 19.05 0.66 0.36
C GLY A 9 18.27 1.89 -0.09
N GLU A 10 19.03 2.99 -0.21
CA GLU A 10 18.53 4.32 -0.49
C GLU A 10 19.23 4.89 -1.74
N LYS A 11 18.48 5.58 -2.59
CA LYS A 11 18.99 6.32 -3.74
C LYS A 11 18.40 7.72 -3.79
N LEU A 12 19.26 8.73 -3.65
CA LEU A 12 18.88 10.12 -3.81
C LEU A 12 19.24 10.65 -5.19
N ILE A 13 18.32 11.45 -5.74
CA ILE A 13 18.53 12.23 -6.96
C ILE A 13 18.32 13.69 -6.60
N VAL A 14 19.43 14.39 -6.41
CA VAL A 14 19.40 15.82 -6.02
C VAL A 14 18.98 16.68 -7.21
N ARG A 15 17.96 17.50 -6.98
CA ARG A 15 17.41 18.46 -7.93
C ARG A 15 17.14 19.79 -7.21
N PRO A 16 18.13 20.70 -7.12
CA PRO A 16 18.04 21.92 -6.31
C PRO A 16 16.92 22.88 -6.71
N THR A 17 16.41 22.76 -7.94
CA THR A 17 15.35 23.63 -8.48
C THR A 17 13.92 23.15 -8.15
N LEU A 18 13.77 21.95 -7.57
CA LEU A 18 12.46 21.47 -7.14
C LEU A 18 12.07 22.13 -5.81
N GLY A 19 10.81 22.56 -5.72
CA GLY A 19 10.23 23.12 -4.50
C GLY A 19 9.83 22.07 -3.46
N GLN A 20 9.77 20.81 -3.87
CA GLN A 20 9.31 19.70 -3.02
C GLN A 20 10.31 18.56 -2.99
N GLN A 21 10.23 17.77 -1.92
CA GLN A 21 10.92 16.51 -1.79
C GLN A 21 9.92 15.36 -1.96
N HIS A 22 10.24 14.45 -2.87
CA HIS A 22 9.48 13.25 -3.13
C HIS A 22 10.25 12.03 -2.64
N VAL A 23 9.59 11.14 -1.94
CA VAL A 23 10.13 9.86 -1.47
C VAL A 23 9.20 8.74 -1.90
N MET A 24 9.77 7.71 -2.51
CA MET A 24 9.07 6.47 -2.83
C MET A 24 9.83 5.30 -2.23
N SER A 25 9.17 4.44 -1.51
CA SER A 25 9.77 3.25 -0.92
C SER A 25 8.98 1.99 -1.29
N LEU A 26 9.72 0.91 -1.53
CA LEU A 26 9.18 -0.41 -1.80
C LEU A 26 9.56 -1.36 -0.67
N ALA A 27 8.61 -2.17 -0.22
CA ALA A 27 8.85 -3.32 0.65
C ALA A 27 8.11 -4.55 0.11
N THR A 28 8.47 -5.74 0.59
CA THR A 28 7.85 -6.99 0.14
C THR A 28 6.39 -7.12 0.59
N ALA A 29 5.55 -7.59 -0.31
CA ALA A 29 4.14 -7.89 -0.08
C ALA A 29 3.75 -9.22 -0.75
N PRO A 30 2.57 -9.78 -0.47
CA PRO A 30 2.10 -11.02 -1.11
C PRO A 30 1.99 -10.88 -2.63
N GLY A 31 2.30 -11.94 -3.37
CA GLY A 31 2.08 -11.99 -4.82
C GLY A 31 0.62 -12.28 -5.17
N ALA A 32 0.26 -12.14 -6.45
CA ALA A 32 -1.10 -12.28 -6.98
C ALA A 32 -1.74 -13.65 -6.74
N GLY A 33 -0.94 -14.72 -6.62
CA GLY A 33 -1.40 -16.06 -6.28
C GLY A 33 -1.55 -16.33 -4.78
N SER A 34 -1.18 -15.38 -3.92
CA SER A 34 -1.25 -15.55 -2.47
C SER A 34 -2.70 -15.50 -1.95
N PRO A 35 -3.08 -16.37 -0.98
CA PRO A 35 -4.34 -16.24 -0.28
C PRO A 35 -4.45 -14.96 0.56
N GLN A 36 -3.34 -14.32 0.89
CA GLN A 36 -3.29 -13.09 1.68
C GLN A 36 -3.49 -11.81 0.84
N ARG A 37 -3.65 -11.90 -0.49
CA ARG A 37 -3.77 -10.73 -1.37
C ARG A 37 -4.91 -9.77 -1.00
N PHE A 38 -6.06 -10.29 -0.58
CA PHE A 38 -7.19 -9.46 -0.16
C PHE A 38 -6.94 -8.78 1.20
N ALA A 39 -6.27 -9.47 2.12
CA ALA A 39 -5.81 -8.85 3.36
C ALA A 39 -4.81 -7.72 3.08
N ALA A 40 -3.91 -7.90 2.09
CA ALA A 40 -2.97 -6.86 1.68
C ALA A 40 -3.67 -5.66 1.02
N GLU A 41 -4.65 -5.89 0.15
CA GLU A 41 -5.45 -4.82 -0.43
C GLU A 41 -6.19 -4.01 0.64
N LEU A 42 -6.83 -4.69 1.59
CA LEU A 42 -7.54 -4.03 2.69
C LEU A 42 -6.60 -3.26 3.61
N LEU A 43 -5.44 -3.83 3.94
CA LEU A 43 -4.43 -3.15 4.76
C LEU A 43 -3.94 -1.87 4.08
N SER A 44 -3.68 -1.90 2.76
CA SER A 44 -3.26 -0.70 2.02
C SER A 44 -4.31 0.42 2.08
N VAL A 45 -5.59 0.08 2.04
CA VAL A 45 -6.69 1.04 2.17
C VAL A 45 -6.79 1.62 3.58
N VAL A 46 -6.64 0.80 4.62
CA VAL A 46 -6.64 1.29 6.01
C VAL A 46 -5.47 2.25 6.25
N VAL A 47 -4.30 1.93 5.70
CA VAL A 47 -3.06 2.66 6.00
C VAL A 47 -2.88 3.88 5.12
N GLY A 48 -3.12 3.76 3.81
CA GLY A 48 -2.65 4.76 2.85
C GLY A 48 -3.64 5.18 1.76
N ASP A 49 -4.94 4.97 1.93
CA ASP A 49 -5.94 5.51 0.99
C ASP A 49 -5.98 7.05 1.03
N GLU A 50 -6.35 7.69 -0.08
CA GLU A 50 -6.37 9.15 -0.25
C GLU A 50 -7.17 9.90 0.84
N THR A 51 -8.19 9.27 1.40
CA THR A 51 -9.03 9.86 2.44
C THR A 51 -9.37 8.87 3.53
N GLY A 52 -9.26 9.31 4.79
CA GLY A 52 -9.69 8.55 5.96
C GLY A 52 -8.80 7.35 6.29
N SER A 53 -7.60 7.28 5.74
CA SER A 53 -6.55 6.32 6.12
C SER A 53 -5.72 6.84 7.30
N ARG A 54 -4.88 5.98 7.87
CA ARG A 54 -4.00 6.42 8.97
C ARG A 54 -2.97 7.45 8.52
N LEU A 55 -2.38 7.29 7.32
CA LEU A 55 -1.47 8.30 6.75
C LEU A 55 -2.17 9.62 6.48
N PHE A 56 -3.43 9.57 6.00
CA PHE A 56 -4.22 10.78 5.79
C PHE A 56 -4.39 11.57 7.10
N TRP A 57 -4.86 10.93 8.16
CA TRP A 57 -5.12 11.62 9.44
C TRP A 57 -3.84 12.09 10.15
N GLU A 58 -2.75 11.32 10.04
CA GLU A 58 -1.49 11.65 10.71
C GLU A 58 -0.68 12.73 10.00
N LEU A 59 -0.76 12.79 8.66
CA LEU A 59 0.16 13.60 7.86
C LEU A 59 -0.52 14.58 6.92
N VAL A 60 -1.57 14.16 6.20
CA VAL A 60 -2.20 14.98 5.15
C VAL A 60 -3.19 15.97 5.74
N ASP A 61 -4.11 15.52 6.58
CA ASP A 61 -5.13 16.36 7.22
C ASP A 61 -4.52 17.49 8.08
N PRO A 62 -3.45 17.27 8.87
CA PRO A 62 -2.76 18.35 9.58
C PRO A 62 -1.93 19.28 8.68
N GLY A 63 -1.80 18.98 7.37
CA GLY A 63 -1.02 19.78 6.44
C GLY A 63 0.50 19.61 6.57
N LEU A 64 0.98 18.49 7.14
CA LEU A 64 2.41 18.20 7.30
C LEU A 64 3.06 17.73 5.99
N VAL A 65 2.26 17.14 5.10
CA VAL A 65 2.65 16.70 3.77
C VAL A 65 1.59 17.08 2.75
N GLU A 66 1.97 17.21 1.49
CA GLU A 66 1.03 17.38 0.39
C GLU A 66 0.33 16.07 0.06
N SER A 67 1.08 14.96 0.09
CA SER A 67 0.53 13.61 -0.06
C SER A 67 1.34 12.59 0.71
N ALA A 68 0.65 11.59 1.26
CA ALA A 68 1.22 10.39 1.84
C ALA A 68 0.27 9.23 1.55
N ASP A 69 0.77 8.21 0.86
CA ASP A 69 -0.04 7.06 0.51
C ASP A 69 0.74 5.74 0.61
N LEU A 70 -0.01 4.64 0.76
CA LEU A 70 0.49 3.27 0.71
C LEU A 70 -0.37 2.48 -0.27
N GLY A 71 0.25 2.01 -1.34
CA GLY A 71 -0.38 1.10 -2.31
C GLY A 71 0.09 -0.34 -2.13
N TYR A 72 -0.76 -1.28 -2.53
CA TYR A 72 -0.40 -2.68 -2.71
C TYR A 72 -0.35 -3.00 -4.21
N GLN A 73 0.77 -3.56 -4.65
CA GLN A 73 0.97 -4.02 -6.02
C GLN A 73 1.24 -5.52 -6.03
N GLU A 74 0.40 -6.27 -6.72
CA GLU A 74 0.57 -7.71 -6.89
C GLU A 74 1.18 -8.04 -8.26
N PHE A 75 2.16 -8.96 -8.26
CA PHE A 75 2.81 -9.49 -9.45
C PHE A 75 2.83 -11.02 -9.40
N ASP A 76 3.27 -11.66 -10.48
CA ASP A 76 3.44 -13.09 -10.53
C ASP A 76 4.59 -13.53 -9.59
N GLY A 77 4.25 -14.31 -8.56
CA GLY A 77 5.19 -14.82 -7.55
C GLY A 77 5.74 -13.80 -6.56
N SER A 78 5.36 -12.53 -6.64
CA SER A 78 5.80 -11.49 -5.70
C SER A 78 4.80 -10.35 -5.60
N GLY A 79 4.93 -9.52 -4.57
CA GLY A 79 4.18 -8.29 -4.43
C GLY A 79 5.01 -7.21 -3.75
N ALA A 80 4.52 -5.98 -3.77
CA ALA A 80 5.18 -4.85 -3.16
C ALA A 80 4.21 -3.94 -2.42
N TRP A 81 4.60 -3.51 -1.23
CA TRP A 81 4.12 -2.28 -0.62
C TRP A 81 4.81 -1.12 -1.31
N LEU A 82 4.04 -0.14 -1.77
CA LEU A 82 4.53 1.08 -2.39
C LEU A 82 4.12 2.25 -1.50
N THR A 83 5.08 2.83 -0.79
CA THR A 83 4.86 4.04 0.02
C THR A 83 5.33 5.25 -0.75
N TYR A 84 4.53 6.30 -0.80
CA TYR A 84 4.89 7.58 -1.38
C TYR A 84 4.64 8.71 -0.41
N ILE A 85 5.57 9.69 -0.35
CA ILE A 85 5.49 10.89 0.49
C ILE A 85 5.98 12.08 -0.34
N CYS A 86 5.25 13.20 -0.26
CA CYS A 86 5.61 14.47 -0.87
C CYS A 86 5.38 15.60 0.11
N CYS A 87 6.42 16.38 0.43
CA CYS A 87 6.31 17.53 1.34
C CYS A 87 7.41 18.58 1.10
N ASP A 88 7.39 19.62 1.91
CA ASP A 88 8.51 20.57 1.99
C ASP A 88 9.81 19.83 2.28
N PRO A 89 10.92 20.18 1.60
CA PRO A 89 12.21 19.54 1.83
C PRO A 89 12.70 19.63 3.28
N ALA A 90 12.41 20.71 4.00
CA ALA A 90 12.84 20.87 5.39
C ALA A 90 12.19 19.87 6.33
N ASP A 91 10.93 19.50 6.06
CA ASP A 91 10.12 18.65 6.92
C ASP A 91 10.25 17.14 6.59
N MET A 92 10.89 16.79 5.47
CA MET A 92 10.95 15.41 4.99
C MET A 92 11.53 14.43 6.03
N PRO A 93 12.64 14.69 6.74
CA PRO A 93 13.17 13.75 7.73
C PRO A 93 12.18 13.46 8.84
N THR A 94 11.52 14.51 9.34
CA THR A 94 10.51 14.38 10.40
C THR A 94 9.31 13.58 9.92
N ASN A 95 8.85 13.81 8.70
CA ASN A 95 7.69 13.09 8.14
C ASN A 95 8.01 11.64 7.80
N VAL A 96 9.22 11.33 7.34
CA VAL A 96 9.69 9.94 7.17
C VAL A 96 9.69 9.22 8.51
N ALA A 97 10.24 9.82 9.58
CA ALA A 97 10.24 9.22 10.91
C ALA A 97 8.82 8.99 11.47
N ARG A 98 7.86 9.89 11.17
CA ARG A 98 6.43 9.70 11.51
C ARG A 98 5.84 8.48 10.79
N VAL A 99 6.10 8.32 9.49
CA VAL A 99 5.65 7.15 8.73
C VAL A 99 6.23 5.86 9.30
N GLU A 100 7.52 5.82 9.64
CA GLU A 100 8.14 4.66 10.27
C GLU A 100 7.51 4.34 11.62
N THR A 101 7.26 5.35 12.45
CA THR A 101 6.58 5.18 13.75
C THR A 101 5.17 4.61 13.56
N LEU A 102 4.41 5.12 12.60
CA LEU A 102 3.07 4.64 12.27
C LEU A 102 3.11 3.19 11.76
N PHE A 103 4.07 2.83 10.91
CA PHE A 103 4.24 1.47 10.43
C PHE A 103 4.61 0.51 11.55
N ASP A 104 5.48 0.93 12.48
CA ASP A 104 5.84 0.15 13.66
C ASP A 104 4.64 -0.09 14.58
N ASP A 105 3.77 0.92 14.75
CA ASP A 105 2.52 0.75 15.51
C ASP A 105 1.60 -0.27 14.84
N ILE A 106 1.39 -0.16 13.53
CA ILE A 106 0.56 -1.08 12.77
C ILE A 106 1.12 -2.51 12.81
N ASN A 107 2.43 -2.67 12.64
CA ASN A 107 3.07 -3.97 12.71
C ASN A 107 2.89 -4.66 14.08
N ARG A 108 2.88 -3.88 15.16
CA ARG A 108 2.68 -4.39 16.53
C ARG A 108 1.22 -4.65 16.88
N ASN A 109 0.36 -3.71 16.56
CA ASN A 109 -1.02 -3.67 17.06
C ASN A 109 -2.06 -4.12 16.02
N GLY A 110 -1.70 -4.12 14.73
CA GLY A 110 -2.61 -4.42 13.62
C GLY A 110 -3.58 -3.27 13.34
N VAL A 111 -4.75 -3.62 12.84
CA VAL A 111 -5.86 -2.72 12.54
C VAL A 111 -7.05 -3.04 13.44
N THR A 112 -7.93 -2.06 13.66
CA THR A 112 -9.18 -2.24 14.42
C THR A 112 -10.29 -2.81 13.53
N GLU A 113 -11.29 -3.44 14.15
CA GLU A 113 -12.48 -3.94 13.43
C GLU A 113 -13.25 -2.83 12.67
N PRO A 114 -13.44 -1.62 13.23
CA PRO A 114 -14.06 -0.53 12.48
C PRO A 114 -13.29 -0.10 11.23
N GLU A 115 -11.95 0.00 11.33
CA GLU A 115 -11.08 0.33 10.18
C GLU A 115 -11.17 -0.73 9.09
N LEU A 116 -11.09 -2.01 9.48
CA LEU A 116 -11.20 -3.12 8.54
C LEU A 116 -12.55 -3.11 7.83
N ARG A 117 -13.64 -2.93 8.56
CA ARG A 117 -15.00 -2.86 7.99
C ARG A 117 -15.15 -1.68 7.02
N GLN A 118 -14.59 -0.52 7.36
CA GLN A 118 -14.59 0.63 6.47
C GLN A 118 -13.81 0.33 5.17
N ALA A 119 -12.65 -0.30 5.26
CA ALA A 119 -11.85 -0.71 4.10
C ALA A 119 -12.59 -1.75 3.24
N GLN A 120 -13.23 -2.75 3.85
CA GLN A 120 -14.06 -3.74 3.16
C GLN A 120 -15.16 -3.06 2.34
N ASN A 121 -15.89 -2.10 2.91
CA ASN A 121 -16.95 -1.37 2.22
C ASN A 121 -16.40 -0.54 1.04
N LYS A 122 -15.25 0.13 1.22
CA LYS A 122 -14.60 0.90 0.16
C LYS A 122 -14.15 0.01 -1.00
N VAL A 123 -13.46 -1.09 -0.69
CA VAL A 123 -12.94 -2.02 -1.70
C VAL A 123 -14.09 -2.71 -2.43
N ALA A 124 -15.12 -3.18 -1.72
CA ALA A 124 -16.31 -3.78 -2.32
C ALA A 124 -16.98 -2.81 -3.31
N SER A 125 -17.16 -1.54 -2.93
CA SER A 125 -17.72 -0.52 -3.82
C SER A 125 -16.85 -0.31 -5.07
N ARG A 126 -15.52 -0.26 -4.92
CA ARG A 126 -14.58 -0.13 -6.05
C ARG A 126 -14.64 -1.32 -6.99
N ILE A 127 -14.75 -2.54 -6.47
CA ILE A 127 -14.87 -3.78 -7.26
C ILE A 127 -16.16 -3.73 -8.09
N VAL A 128 -17.31 -3.39 -7.50
CA VAL A 128 -18.58 -3.27 -8.20
C VAL A 128 -18.51 -2.24 -9.31
N LEU A 129 -18.11 -0.99 -8.97
CA LEU A 129 -18.02 0.11 -9.94
C LEU A 129 -17.03 -0.17 -11.09
N ARG A 130 -15.91 -0.85 -10.80
CA ARG A 130 -14.96 -1.30 -11.82
C ARG A 130 -15.58 -2.36 -12.71
N GLY A 131 -16.34 -3.28 -12.11
CA GLY A 131 -17.03 -4.38 -12.81
C GLY A 131 -18.12 -3.93 -13.79
N GLU A 132 -18.75 -2.77 -13.54
CA GLU A 132 -19.76 -2.18 -14.44
C GLU A 132 -19.15 -1.61 -15.73
N ARG A 133 -17.84 -1.30 -15.72
CA ARG A 133 -17.14 -0.78 -16.88
C ARG A 133 -16.54 -1.93 -17.69
N PRO A 134 -16.80 -2.06 -19.01
CA PRO A 134 -16.31 -3.18 -19.83
C PRO A 134 -14.80 -3.37 -19.74
N MET A 135 -14.00 -2.28 -19.82
CA MET A 135 -12.55 -2.35 -19.71
C MET A 135 -12.07 -2.73 -18.30
N GLY A 136 -12.77 -2.26 -17.27
CA GLY A 136 -12.49 -2.65 -15.88
C GLY A 136 -12.74 -4.13 -15.65
N ARG A 137 -13.86 -4.66 -16.19
CA ARG A 137 -14.17 -6.08 -16.13
C ARG A 137 -13.17 -6.94 -16.92
N LEU A 138 -12.81 -6.50 -18.13
CA LEU A 138 -11.80 -7.18 -18.95
C LEU A 138 -10.44 -7.25 -18.22
N GLY A 139 -9.99 -6.15 -17.61
CA GLY A 139 -8.74 -6.10 -16.85
C GLY A 139 -8.75 -7.06 -15.66
N SER A 140 -9.87 -7.10 -14.90
CA SER A 140 -10.04 -8.02 -13.78
C SER A 140 -10.00 -9.50 -14.21
N LEU A 141 -10.70 -9.84 -15.30
CA LEU A 141 -10.70 -11.21 -15.86
C LEU A 141 -9.32 -11.59 -16.41
N GLY A 142 -8.68 -10.67 -17.14
CA GLY A 142 -7.35 -10.87 -17.70
C GLY A 142 -6.31 -11.10 -16.61
N GLY A 143 -6.31 -10.30 -15.54
CA GLY A 143 -5.42 -10.47 -14.39
C GLY A 143 -5.65 -11.80 -13.66
N SER A 144 -6.92 -12.18 -13.42
CA SER A 144 -7.24 -13.47 -12.82
C SER A 144 -6.73 -14.62 -13.65
N TRP A 145 -6.94 -14.56 -14.95
CA TRP A 145 -6.47 -15.60 -15.88
C TRP A 145 -4.94 -15.64 -15.96
N GLN A 146 -4.29 -14.48 -16.06
CA GLN A 146 -2.84 -14.39 -16.18
C GLN A 146 -2.12 -14.98 -14.96
N TYR A 147 -2.56 -14.66 -13.74
CA TYR A 147 -1.86 -15.01 -12.51
C TYR A 147 -2.34 -16.31 -11.88
N ARG A 148 -3.62 -16.68 -12.07
CA ARG A 148 -4.24 -17.82 -11.38
C ARG A 148 -4.84 -18.87 -12.31
N GLN A 149 -4.94 -18.60 -13.62
CA GLN A 149 -5.56 -19.46 -14.63
C GLN A 149 -7.01 -19.82 -14.27
N GLU A 150 -7.73 -18.89 -13.66
CA GLU A 150 -9.11 -19.10 -13.21
C GLU A 150 -10.04 -17.97 -13.64
N TYR A 151 -11.32 -18.31 -13.87
CA TYR A 151 -12.39 -17.33 -14.00
C TYR A 151 -12.93 -17.00 -12.62
N ARG A 152 -12.89 -15.70 -12.26
CA ARG A 152 -13.46 -15.23 -10.99
C ARG A 152 -14.66 -14.31 -11.23
N PRO A 153 -15.87 -14.69 -10.74
CA PRO A 153 -17.01 -13.80 -10.71
C PRO A 153 -16.78 -12.70 -9.63
N ILE A 154 -17.39 -11.53 -9.84
CA ILE A 154 -17.33 -10.41 -8.88
C ILE A 154 -17.81 -10.85 -7.49
N ALA A 155 -18.86 -11.68 -7.42
CA ALA A 155 -19.39 -12.18 -6.16
C ALA A 155 -18.34 -12.91 -5.31
N ALA A 156 -17.49 -13.74 -5.95
CA ALA A 156 -16.41 -14.43 -5.23
C ALA A 156 -15.36 -13.46 -4.67
N ASP A 157 -15.01 -12.39 -5.39
CA ASP A 157 -14.10 -11.36 -4.88
C ASP A 157 -14.72 -10.60 -3.70
N LEU A 158 -16.03 -10.31 -3.75
CA LEU A 158 -16.74 -9.67 -2.65
C LEU A 158 -16.84 -10.56 -1.40
N GLU A 159 -17.07 -11.87 -1.57
CA GLU A 159 -17.08 -12.85 -0.48
C GLU A 159 -15.70 -12.94 0.19
N ASP A 160 -14.62 -13.03 -0.60
CA ASP A 160 -13.25 -13.09 -0.09
C ASP A 160 -12.91 -11.82 0.70
N ILE A 161 -13.23 -10.63 0.15
CA ILE A 161 -13.03 -9.34 0.86
C ILE A 161 -13.80 -9.31 2.19
N ALA A 162 -15.06 -9.72 2.17
CA ALA A 162 -15.90 -9.71 3.37
C ALA A 162 -15.45 -10.73 4.44
N SER A 163 -14.77 -11.81 4.03
CA SER A 163 -14.29 -12.86 4.91
C SER A 163 -13.00 -12.52 5.67
N VAL A 164 -12.25 -11.50 5.23
CA VAL A 164 -10.98 -11.10 5.87
C VAL A 164 -11.23 -10.60 7.29
N THR A 165 -10.44 -11.10 8.23
CA THR A 165 -10.50 -10.74 9.65
C THR A 165 -9.26 -9.94 10.09
N THR A 166 -9.33 -9.30 11.26
CA THR A 166 -8.16 -8.65 11.87
C THR A 166 -7.04 -9.64 12.20
N ALA A 167 -7.37 -10.91 12.42
CA ALA A 167 -6.38 -11.98 12.58
C ALA A 167 -5.61 -12.27 11.30
N ASP A 168 -6.28 -12.19 10.13
CA ASP A 168 -5.62 -12.35 8.83
C ASP A 168 -4.68 -11.19 8.54
N ILE A 169 -5.07 -9.95 8.89
CA ILE A 169 -4.19 -8.77 8.81
C ILE A 169 -2.95 -8.95 9.69
N ARG A 170 -3.10 -9.45 10.92
CA ARG A 170 -1.94 -9.72 11.81
C ARG A 170 -1.01 -10.78 11.25
N ARG A 171 -1.55 -11.84 10.65
CA ARG A 171 -0.75 -12.89 10.00
C ARG A 171 0.00 -12.31 8.80
N LEU A 172 -0.66 -11.50 7.98
CA LEU A 172 -0.03 -10.79 6.88
C LEU A 172 1.14 -9.93 7.36
N LEU A 173 0.95 -9.11 8.39
CA LEU A 173 1.98 -8.22 8.94
C LEU A 173 3.17 -8.99 9.53
N ALA A 174 2.96 -10.19 10.08
CA ALA A 174 4.04 -11.04 10.56
C ALA A 174 4.95 -11.56 9.42
N GLU A 175 4.38 -11.81 8.24
CA GLU A 175 5.12 -12.32 7.07
C GLU A 175 5.62 -11.17 6.17
N HIS A 176 4.84 -10.10 6.04
CA HIS A 176 5.08 -8.95 5.17
C HIS A 176 4.92 -7.63 5.94
N PRO A 177 5.81 -7.30 6.89
CA PRO A 177 5.70 -6.10 7.69
C PRO A 177 5.82 -4.83 6.83
N LEU A 178 5.08 -3.79 7.21
CA LEU A 178 5.21 -2.47 6.62
C LEU A 178 6.56 -1.85 7.02
N ARG A 179 7.30 -1.33 6.05
CA ARG A 179 8.60 -0.68 6.27
C ARG A 179 9.06 0.08 5.04
N LEU A 180 9.96 1.03 5.23
CA LEU A 180 10.69 1.69 4.15
C LEU A 180 11.97 0.90 3.87
N GLN A 181 11.98 0.03 2.85
CA GLN A 181 13.06 -0.94 2.64
C GLN A 181 13.98 -0.61 1.45
N SER A 182 13.41 -0.28 0.31
CA SER A 182 14.14 0.14 -0.89
C SER A 182 13.61 1.49 -1.29
N THR A 183 14.35 2.55 -0.96
CA THR A 183 13.86 3.93 -1.02
C THR A 183 14.55 4.69 -2.14
N ALA A 184 13.77 5.40 -2.94
CA ALA A 184 14.25 6.39 -3.90
C ALA A 184 13.67 7.76 -3.54
N ALA A 185 14.50 8.79 -3.60
CA ALA A 185 14.06 10.15 -3.33
C ALA A 185 14.53 11.12 -4.41
N VAL A 186 13.69 12.11 -4.72
CA VAL A 186 13.98 13.18 -5.68
C VAL A 186 13.58 14.51 -5.07
N GLY A 187 14.50 15.48 -5.07
CA GLY A 187 14.27 16.81 -4.53
C GLY A 187 15.57 17.55 -4.27
N PRO A 188 15.53 18.68 -3.56
CA PRO A 188 16.71 19.50 -3.32
C PRO A 188 17.62 18.95 -2.20
N ARG A 189 17.14 18.01 -1.37
CA ARG A 189 17.93 17.46 -0.26
C ARG A 189 18.99 16.48 -0.72
N GLU A 190 20.12 16.48 -0.01
CA GLU A 190 21.24 15.54 -0.17
C GLU A 190 21.15 14.32 0.76
N SER A 191 20.21 14.33 1.73
CA SER A 191 19.92 13.19 2.62
C SER A 191 18.44 13.15 2.99
N LEU A 192 17.94 11.99 3.43
CA LEU A 192 16.61 11.81 4.02
C LEU A 192 16.62 11.78 5.56
N SER A 193 17.81 11.79 6.13
CA SER A 193 18.05 11.86 7.57
C SER A 193 18.44 13.26 7.99
#